data_8a3880939294cc66d0108163d456a8dd
#
_entry.id   8a3880939294cc66d0108163d456a8dd
#
_cell.length_a   1.000
_cell.length_b   1.000
_cell.length_c   1.000
_cell.angle_alpha   90.00
_cell.angle_beta   90.00
_cell.angle_gamma   90.00
#
_symmetry.space_group_name_H-M   'P 1'
#
loop_
_entity.id
_entity.type
_entity.pdbx_description
1 polymer ?
#
loop_
_entity_poly.entity_id
_entity_poly.type
_entity_poly.pdbx_seq_one_letter_code
_entity_poly.pdbx_strand_id
1 'polypeptide(L)'
;LQNALAVYLARWWPHAESAGAGRNGTDVLGTPGVVWECKTAMDFKRDFRPAAWVAQAAGHARAGDVPVVVYFPPDVGAANTGNTLTIVPLHVLMRVLVEAGYAPGEVIEEVAL
;
A
#
# COMPACT_ATOMS: atom_id res chain seq x y z
N LEU A 1 -6.97 -2.36 12.15
CA LEU A 1 -5.81 -1.93 11.37
C LEU A 1 -6.21 -1.24 10.07
N GLN A 2 -7.09 -1.84 9.29
CA GLN A 2 -7.61 -1.22 8.08
C GLN A 2 -8.36 0.06 8.40
N ASN A 3 -9.14 0.05 9.50
CA ASN A 3 -9.86 1.24 9.94
C ASN A 3 -8.90 2.37 10.33
N ALA A 4 -7.84 2.07 11.07
CA ALA A 4 -6.84 3.06 11.44
C ALA A 4 -6.15 3.64 10.20
N LEU A 5 -5.82 2.81 9.22
CA LEU A 5 -5.24 3.25 7.97
C LEU A 5 -6.21 4.15 7.20
N ALA A 6 -7.47 3.74 7.07
CA ALA A 6 -8.48 4.53 6.38
C ALA A 6 -8.67 5.91 7.01
N VAL A 7 -8.71 5.99 8.34
CA VAL A 7 -8.81 7.27 9.06
C VAL A 7 -7.60 8.15 8.77
N TYR A 8 -6.40 7.57 8.78
CA TYR A 8 -5.17 8.30 8.47
C TYR A 8 -5.20 8.84 7.04
N LEU A 9 -5.56 7.99 6.07
CA LEU A 9 -5.59 8.33 4.65
C LEU A 9 -6.68 9.36 4.31
N ALA A 10 -7.72 9.47 5.12
CA ALA A 10 -8.80 10.43 4.92
C ALA A 10 -8.32 11.90 4.94
N ARG A 11 -7.12 12.16 5.43
CA ARG A 11 -6.48 13.48 5.37
C ARG A 11 -6.27 13.94 3.92
N TRP A 12 -6.05 13.00 3.02
CA TRP A 12 -5.79 13.26 1.59
C TRP A 12 -6.90 12.76 0.69
N TRP A 13 -7.59 11.70 1.08
CA TRP A 13 -8.73 11.13 0.37
C TRP A 13 -9.95 11.13 1.29
N PRO A 14 -10.79 12.17 1.20
CA PRO A 14 -11.90 12.34 2.15
C PRO A 14 -12.89 11.16 2.22
N HIS A 15 -12.92 10.34 1.17
CA HIS A 15 -13.83 9.19 1.10
C HIS A 15 -13.12 7.86 1.39
N ALA A 16 -11.89 7.89 1.93
CA ALA A 16 -11.18 6.67 2.30
C ALA A 16 -11.95 5.93 3.38
N GLU A 17 -12.17 4.63 3.16
CA GLU A 17 -12.87 3.78 4.11
C GLU A 17 -12.32 2.34 4.05
N SER A 18 -12.42 1.62 5.16
CA SER A 18 -12.07 0.21 5.20
C SER A 18 -13.00 -0.60 4.30
N ALA A 19 -12.43 -1.53 3.54
CA ALA A 19 -13.21 -2.41 2.67
C ALA A 19 -14.05 -3.43 3.44
N GLY A 20 -13.71 -3.68 4.69
CA GLY A 20 -14.40 -4.68 5.50
C GLY A 20 -13.90 -6.11 5.23
N ALA A 21 -14.28 -7.02 6.11
CA ALA A 21 -13.88 -8.42 6.01
C ALA A 21 -14.59 -9.13 4.85
N GLY A 22 -13.90 -10.09 4.24
CA GLY A 22 -14.47 -10.95 3.21
C GLY A 22 -14.56 -10.34 1.82
N ARG A 23 -14.08 -9.13 1.61
CA ARG A 23 -14.02 -8.53 0.29
C ARG A 23 -12.70 -8.84 -0.42
N ASN A 24 -12.80 -9.13 -1.70
CA ASN A 24 -11.62 -9.20 -2.58
C ASN A 24 -11.26 -7.80 -3.05
N GLY A 25 -9.97 -7.56 -3.25
CA GLY A 25 -9.48 -6.30 -3.76
C GLY A 25 -8.68 -5.52 -2.71
N THR A 26 -8.66 -4.21 -2.85
CA THR A 26 -7.95 -3.34 -1.92
C THR A 26 -8.56 -3.35 -0.52
N ASP A 27 -7.72 -3.27 0.51
CA ASP A 27 -8.18 -3.19 1.90
C ASP A 27 -8.74 -1.82 2.30
N VAL A 28 -8.44 -0.79 1.53
CA VAL A 28 -8.99 0.55 1.70
C VAL A 28 -9.59 1.02 0.39
N LEU A 29 -10.83 1.47 0.45
CA LEU A 29 -11.57 2.04 -0.67
C LEU A 29 -11.46 3.56 -0.67
N GLY A 30 -11.78 4.19 -1.81
CA GLY A 30 -11.84 5.64 -1.90
C GLY A 30 -10.50 6.33 -2.14
N THR A 31 -9.49 5.59 -2.56
CA THR A 31 -8.17 6.11 -2.93
C THR A 31 -7.84 5.75 -4.39
N PRO A 32 -8.44 6.46 -5.37
CA PRO A 32 -8.24 6.10 -6.77
C PRO A 32 -6.76 6.04 -7.14
N GLY A 33 -6.39 4.97 -7.86
CA GLY A 33 -5.02 4.78 -8.32
C GLY A 33 -4.10 4.08 -7.33
N VAL A 34 -4.58 3.74 -6.12
CA VAL A 34 -3.77 3.05 -5.11
C VAL A 34 -4.50 1.82 -4.60
N VAL A 35 -3.81 0.70 -4.54
CA VAL A 35 -4.31 -0.55 -3.98
C VAL A 35 -3.53 -0.87 -2.70
N TRP A 36 -4.24 -1.12 -1.61
CA TRP A 36 -3.67 -1.33 -0.29
C TRP A 36 -3.85 -2.78 0.16
N GLU A 37 -2.77 -3.40 0.62
CA GLU A 37 -2.79 -4.71 1.26
C GLU A 37 -2.21 -4.57 2.67
N CYS A 38 -3.04 -4.79 3.69
CA CYS A 38 -2.64 -4.62 5.08
C CYS A 38 -2.14 -5.93 5.67
N LYS A 39 -0.97 -5.90 6.28
CA LYS A 39 -0.36 -7.04 6.95
C LYS A 39 0.00 -6.68 8.38
N THR A 40 -0.18 -7.62 9.30
CA THR A 40 0.07 -7.42 10.72
C THR A 40 1.38 -8.07 11.15
N ALA A 41 1.79 -7.82 12.39
CA ALA A 41 2.92 -8.51 13.00
C ALA A 41 2.72 -10.03 13.03
N MET A 42 1.47 -10.49 13.18
CA MET A 42 1.16 -11.92 13.16
C MET A 42 1.41 -12.53 11.78
N ASP A 43 1.03 -11.83 10.71
CA ASP A 43 1.33 -12.27 9.34
C ASP A 43 2.84 -12.39 9.13
N PHE A 44 3.61 -11.42 9.64
CA PHE A 44 5.06 -11.41 9.56
C PHE A 44 5.68 -12.62 10.26
N LYS A 45 5.18 -12.99 11.43
CA LYS A 45 5.69 -14.13 12.18
C LYS A 45 5.33 -15.47 11.55
N ARG A 46 4.12 -15.58 11.01
CA ARG A 46 3.61 -16.83 10.45
C ARG A 46 4.26 -17.18 9.13
N ASP A 47 4.39 -16.20 8.26
CA ASP A 47 4.77 -16.46 6.88
C ASP A 47 5.24 -15.17 6.21
N PHE A 48 6.49 -14.85 6.40
CA PHE A 48 7.06 -13.65 5.82
C PHE A 48 7.28 -13.82 4.33
N ARG A 49 6.32 -13.37 3.53
CA ARG A 49 6.38 -13.44 2.06
C ARG A 49 6.11 -12.08 1.41
N PRO A 50 7.01 -11.11 1.57
CA PRO A 50 6.77 -9.76 1.03
C PRO A 50 6.54 -9.75 -0.47
N ALA A 51 7.26 -10.57 -1.25
CA ALA A 51 7.05 -10.65 -2.68
C ALA A 51 5.65 -11.18 -3.04
N ALA A 52 5.15 -12.18 -2.31
CA ALA A 52 3.80 -12.70 -2.51
C ALA A 52 2.74 -11.67 -2.13
N TRP A 53 2.95 -10.91 -1.06
CA TRP A 53 2.04 -9.86 -0.64
C TRP A 53 1.96 -8.74 -1.66
N VAL A 54 3.10 -8.34 -2.22
CA VAL A 54 3.15 -7.34 -3.31
C VAL A 54 2.42 -7.88 -4.55
N ALA A 55 2.63 -9.15 -4.90
CA ALA A 55 1.93 -9.78 -6.01
C ALA A 55 0.42 -9.82 -5.78
N GLN A 56 -0.02 -10.07 -4.55
CA GLN A 56 -1.44 -10.03 -4.19
C GLN A 56 -2.03 -8.63 -4.41
N ALA A 57 -1.34 -7.59 -3.93
CA ALA A 57 -1.78 -6.21 -4.14
C ALA A 57 -1.79 -5.85 -5.63
N ALA A 58 -0.75 -6.22 -6.36
CA ALA A 58 -0.65 -5.96 -7.79
C ALA A 58 -1.75 -6.69 -8.59
N GLY A 59 -2.19 -7.87 -8.13
CA GLY A 59 -3.27 -8.62 -8.75
C GLY A 59 -4.62 -7.90 -8.71
N HIS A 60 -4.81 -6.97 -7.80
CA HIS A 60 -6.00 -6.14 -7.69
C HIS A 60 -5.82 -4.76 -8.32
N ALA A 61 -4.63 -4.43 -8.77
CA ALA A 61 -4.31 -3.15 -9.38
C ALA A 61 -4.64 -3.14 -10.87
N ARG A 62 -5.12 -2.01 -11.35
CA ARG A 62 -5.25 -1.74 -12.78
C ARG A 62 -3.94 -1.18 -13.31
N ALA A 63 -3.79 -1.11 -14.62
CA ALA A 63 -2.62 -0.48 -15.23
C ALA A 63 -2.47 0.96 -14.71
N GLY A 64 -1.30 1.29 -14.21
CA GLY A 64 -1.01 2.59 -13.64
C GLY A 64 -1.30 2.74 -12.15
N ASP A 65 -2.04 1.81 -11.56
CA ASP A 65 -2.28 1.84 -10.11
C ASP A 65 -1.00 1.52 -9.33
N VAL A 66 -0.90 2.06 -8.13
CA VAL A 66 0.22 1.81 -7.21
C VAL A 66 -0.19 0.74 -6.21
N PRO A 67 0.40 -0.46 -6.26
CA PRO A 67 0.17 -1.47 -5.24
C PRO A 67 1.07 -1.20 -4.03
N VAL A 68 0.48 -1.13 -2.84
CA VAL A 68 1.19 -0.85 -1.60
C VAL A 68 0.84 -1.91 -0.55
N VAL A 69 1.84 -2.56 -0.01
CA VAL A 69 1.69 -3.40 1.18
C VAL A 69 2.00 -2.54 2.40
N VAL A 70 1.08 -2.47 3.34
CA VAL A 70 1.25 -1.73 4.59
C VAL A 70 1.42 -2.73 5.72
N TYR A 71 2.58 -2.66 6.39
CA TYR A 71 2.88 -3.51 7.53
C TYR A 71 2.76 -2.72 8.83
N PHE A 72 1.91 -3.23 9.72
CA PHE A 72 1.69 -2.65 11.05
C PHE A 72 2.56 -3.36 12.08
N PRO A 73 3.68 -2.75 12.51
CA PRO A 73 4.50 -3.32 13.58
C PRO A 73 3.72 -3.36 14.90
N PRO A 74 4.05 -4.30 15.82
CA PRO A 74 3.29 -4.47 17.05
C PRO A 74 3.34 -3.26 17.99
N ASP A 75 4.36 -2.41 17.87
CA ASP A 75 4.56 -1.23 18.71
C ASP A 75 3.98 0.06 18.10
N VAL A 76 3.34 -0.03 16.94
CA VAL A 76 2.70 1.12 16.31
C VAL A 76 1.20 1.05 16.55
N GLY A 77 0.69 1.96 17.37
CA GLY A 77 -0.75 2.09 17.62
C GLY A 77 -1.44 2.98 16.58
N ALA A 78 -2.77 3.03 16.67
CA ALA A 78 -3.59 3.82 15.75
C ALA A 78 -3.22 5.31 15.71
N ALA A 79 -2.77 5.87 16.84
CA ALA A 79 -2.34 7.27 16.92
C ALA A 79 -1.06 7.54 16.12
N ASN A 80 -0.29 6.50 15.83
CA ASN A 80 0.99 6.60 15.13
C ASN A 80 0.96 5.90 13.76
N THR A 81 -0.18 5.86 13.11
CA THR A 81 -0.34 5.18 11.83
C THR A 81 0.67 5.63 10.79
N GLY A 82 1.08 6.89 10.80
CA GLY A 82 2.10 7.41 9.89
C GLY A 82 3.47 6.75 10.03
N ASN A 83 3.71 6.01 11.13
CA ASN A 83 4.96 5.28 11.36
C ASN A 83 4.90 3.82 10.91
N THR A 84 3.78 3.38 10.34
CA THR A 84 3.73 2.06 9.73
C THR A 84 4.66 2.00 8.52
N LEU A 85 5.11 0.80 8.19
CA LEU A 85 6.04 0.59 7.09
C LEU A 85 5.28 0.19 5.84
N THR A 86 5.80 0.57 4.68
CA THR A 86 5.23 0.16 3.40
C THR A 86 6.24 -0.63 2.58
N ILE A 87 5.75 -1.55 1.76
CA ILE A 87 6.54 -2.31 0.82
C ILE A 87 5.95 -2.07 -0.56
N VAL A 88 6.77 -1.56 -1.47
CA VAL A 88 6.39 -1.32 -2.85
C VAL A 88 7.49 -1.83 -3.78
N PRO A 89 7.18 -2.25 -5.01
CA PRO A 89 8.23 -2.58 -5.97
C PRO A 89 9.15 -1.37 -6.22
N LEU A 90 10.44 -1.62 -6.40
CA LEU A 90 11.41 -0.54 -6.58
C LEU A 90 11.06 0.38 -7.76
N HIS A 91 10.64 -0.21 -8.88
CA HIS A 91 10.27 0.60 -10.05
C HIS A 91 9.06 1.51 -9.79
N VAL A 92 8.13 1.08 -8.93
CA VAL A 92 6.98 1.90 -8.52
C VAL A 92 7.45 3.07 -7.67
N LEU A 93 8.35 2.82 -6.71
CA LEU A 93 8.94 3.89 -5.89
C LEU A 93 9.68 4.89 -6.79
N MET A 94 10.46 4.40 -7.74
CA MET A 94 11.22 5.29 -8.64
C MET A 94 10.29 6.14 -9.49
N ARG A 95 9.17 5.58 -9.98
CA ARG A 95 8.17 6.37 -10.69
C ARG A 95 7.62 7.52 -9.83
N VAL A 96 7.26 7.21 -8.60
CA VAL A 96 6.75 8.20 -7.65
C VAL A 96 7.79 9.28 -7.37
N LEU A 97 9.05 8.89 -7.15
CA LEU A 97 10.14 9.84 -6.86
C LEU A 97 10.44 10.75 -8.04
N VAL A 98 10.38 10.23 -9.27
CA VAL A 98 10.56 11.04 -10.49
C VAL A 98 9.40 12.04 -10.61
N GLU A 99 8.16 11.58 -10.47
CA GLU A 99 6.99 12.45 -10.58
C GLU A 99 6.96 13.51 -9.47
N ALA A 100 7.50 13.20 -8.30
CA ALA A 100 7.60 14.15 -7.19
C ALA A 100 8.79 15.11 -7.29
N GLY A 101 9.67 14.91 -8.28
CA GLY A 101 10.83 15.77 -8.50
C GLY A 101 12.08 15.43 -7.69
N TYR A 102 12.08 14.31 -6.97
CA TYR A 102 13.26 13.88 -6.21
C TYR A 102 14.34 13.25 -7.08
N ALA A 103 13.94 12.55 -8.13
CA ALA A 103 14.87 11.93 -9.06
C ALA A 103 14.82 12.67 -10.40
N PRO A 104 15.98 13.11 -10.95
CA PRO A 104 16.01 13.69 -12.27
C PRO A 104 15.84 12.60 -13.33
N GLY A 105 15.21 12.94 -14.43
CA GLY A 105 15.01 12.01 -15.53
C GLY A 105 13.56 11.75 -15.80
N GLU A 106 13.29 10.72 -16.59
CA GLU A 106 11.97 10.35 -17.03
C GLU A 106 11.48 9.10 -16.31
N VAL A 107 10.17 8.99 -16.20
CA VAL A 107 9.55 7.75 -15.74
C VAL A 107 9.79 6.67 -16.80
N ILE A 108 10.37 5.56 -16.36
CA ILE A 108 10.62 4.40 -17.21
C ILE A 108 9.56 3.37 -16.89
N GLU A 109 8.80 2.96 -17.89
CA GLU A 109 7.85 1.87 -17.72
C GLU A 109 8.58 0.54 -17.78
N GLU A 110 8.45 -0.22 -16.70
CA GLU A 110 9.05 -1.54 -16.60
C GLU A 110 7.93 -2.59 -16.60
N VAL A 111 8.23 -3.72 -17.22
CA VAL A 111 7.29 -4.84 -17.23
C VAL A 111 7.12 -5.36 -15.80
N ALA A 112 5.87 -5.54 -15.38
CA ALA A 112 5.59 -6.12 -14.07
C ALA A 112 6.13 -7.54 -13.98
N LEU A 113 6.67 -7.86 -12.84
CA LEU A 113 7.19 -9.19 -12.55
C LEU A 113 6.07 -10.21 -12.44
#